data_8a2990419c0abedcbad81c6e1c57c0bd
#
_entry.id   8a2990419c0abedcbad81c6e1c57c0bd
#
_cell.length_a   1.000
_cell.length_b   1.000
_cell.length_c   1.000
_cell.angle_alpha   90.00
_cell.angle_beta   90.00
_cell.angle_gamma   90.00
#
_symmetry.space_group_name_H-M   'P 1'
#
loop_
_entity.id
_entity.type
_entity.pdbx_description
1 polymer ?
#
loop_
_entity_poly.entity_id
_entity_poly.type
_entity_poly.pdbx_seq_one_letter_code
_entity_poly.pdbx_strand_id
1 'polypeptide(L)'
;MPFLGYTGCLHDRGEIDLAIETIVLVHGAFADGSCWAKVIPLLTKRGLKAIAVQNPLSSLADDVTATHRVIGMQEGPVLLVGHSWGGAVISAAGNHAQVKGLVYVAAGAPESGQSFGDWWKDYTPAPAAAEIKPYGDGYVALTHEGVRKHFVQDIPADEADIVYATQGPLAARCFSDKVLETAWRSKPSWYLVAAQDETIPPAVQRDSADRMGAETLVLQSSHVPMLSQPEAVAEFIASAAASIDG
;
A
#
# COMPACT_ATOMS: atom_id res chain seq x y z
N MET A 1 -31.68 34.84 -49.31
CA MET A 1 -31.02 35.03 -48.01
C MET A 1 -30.25 33.79 -47.69
N PRO A 2 -28.90 33.81 -47.63
CA PRO A 2 -28.10 32.58 -47.39
C PRO A 2 -27.97 32.30 -45.92
N PHE A 3 -28.09 31.01 -45.56
CA PHE A 3 -27.79 30.45 -44.23
C PHE A 3 -26.29 30.52 -43.96
N LEU A 4 -25.90 31.24 -42.92
CA LEU A 4 -24.56 31.25 -42.36
C LEU A 4 -24.34 29.95 -41.56
N GLY A 5 -23.43 29.11 -42.05
CA GLY A 5 -22.92 27.95 -41.34
C GLY A 5 -22.06 28.38 -40.17
N TYR A 6 -22.44 27.97 -38.96
CA TYR A 6 -21.58 28.00 -37.79
C TYR A 6 -20.67 26.78 -37.84
N THR A 7 -19.42 26.98 -38.23
CA THR A 7 -18.34 26.02 -37.98
C THR A 7 -17.91 26.17 -36.50
N GLY A 8 -18.47 25.33 -35.64
CA GLY A 8 -18.00 25.18 -34.27
C GLY A 8 -16.62 24.57 -34.28
N CYS A 9 -15.63 25.36 -33.90
CA CYS A 9 -14.29 24.91 -33.59
C CYS A 9 -14.38 24.00 -32.34
N LEU A 10 -14.14 22.71 -32.53
CA LEU A 10 -13.92 21.79 -31.40
C LEU A 10 -12.63 22.22 -30.72
N HIS A 11 -12.75 22.93 -29.60
CA HIS A 11 -11.64 23.14 -28.70
C HIS A 11 -11.25 21.77 -28.14
N ASP A 12 -10.07 21.34 -28.50
CA ASP A 12 -9.29 20.33 -27.81
C ASP A 12 -9.23 20.76 -26.33
N ARG A 13 -10.03 20.13 -25.48
CA ARG A 13 -9.92 20.28 -24.03
C ARG A 13 -8.68 19.49 -23.67
N GLY A 14 -7.52 20.17 -23.64
CA GLY A 14 -6.34 19.63 -22.99
C GLY A 14 -6.78 19.05 -21.64
N GLU A 15 -6.44 17.80 -21.36
CA GLU A 15 -6.60 17.21 -20.04
C GLU A 15 -5.94 18.17 -19.04
N ILE A 16 -6.76 18.81 -18.21
CA ILE A 16 -6.26 19.54 -17.06
C ILE A 16 -5.74 18.43 -16.15
N ASP A 17 -4.43 18.32 -16.01
CA ASP A 17 -3.81 17.40 -15.05
C ASP A 17 -4.20 17.92 -13.66
N LEU A 18 -5.15 17.21 -13.04
CA LEU A 18 -5.68 17.60 -11.73
C LEU A 18 -4.69 17.15 -10.66
N ALA A 19 -4.36 18.05 -9.75
CA ALA A 19 -3.54 17.75 -8.57
C ALA A 19 -4.06 16.52 -7.81
N ILE A 20 -3.15 15.73 -7.23
CA ILE A 20 -3.52 14.60 -6.38
C ILE A 20 -4.08 15.12 -5.06
N GLU A 21 -5.39 15.03 -4.88
CA GLU A 21 -6.07 15.38 -3.64
C GLU A 21 -6.50 14.16 -2.82
N THR A 22 -6.53 12.97 -3.43
CA THR A 22 -7.04 11.76 -2.80
C THR A 22 -5.97 10.68 -2.66
N ILE A 23 -5.80 10.21 -1.42
CA ILE A 23 -4.91 9.12 -1.03
C ILE A 23 -5.75 7.90 -0.68
N VAL A 24 -5.53 6.78 -1.36
CA VAL A 24 -6.17 5.50 -1.06
C VAL A 24 -5.16 4.61 -0.34
N LEU A 25 -5.46 4.26 0.90
CA LEU A 25 -4.57 3.55 1.83
C LEU A 25 -4.96 2.07 1.91
N VAL A 26 -4.04 1.18 1.55
CA VAL A 26 -4.27 -0.27 1.48
C VAL A 26 -3.44 -0.96 2.55
N HIS A 27 -4.11 -1.57 3.53
CA HIS A 27 -3.44 -2.27 4.64
C HIS A 27 -2.87 -3.62 4.22
N GLY A 28 -1.95 -4.15 5.03
CA GLY A 28 -1.33 -5.46 4.85
C GLY A 28 -2.11 -6.62 5.47
N ALA A 29 -1.50 -7.79 5.44
CA ALA A 29 -1.93 -8.95 6.21
C ALA A 29 -1.84 -8.67 7.72
N PHE A 30 -2.62 -9.39 8.52
CA PHE A 30 -2.60 -9.29 9.99
C PHE A 30 -2.90 -7.87 10.52
N ALA A 31 -3.62 -7.09 9.72
CA ALA A 31 -4.02 -5.72 10.01
C ALA A 31 -5.41 -5.44 9.40
N ASP A 32 -5.92 -4.27 9.63
CA ASP A 32 -7.10 -3.71 8.99
C ASP A 32 -6.88 -2.22 8.65
N GLY A 33 -7.88 -1.55 8.11
CA GLY A 33 -7.78 -0.14 7.75
C GLY A 33 -7.48 0.80 8.93
N SER A 34 -7.67 0.36 10.18
CA SER A 34 -7.37 1.17 11.37
C SER A 34 -5.88 1.35 11.62
N CYS A 35 -5.01 0.54 11.00
CA CYS A 35 -3.55 0.74 11.06
C CYS A 35 -3.13 2.13 10.53
N TRP A 36 -3.97 2.77 9.73
CA TRP A 36 -3.77 4.12 9.20
C TRP A 36 -4.36 5.24 10.08
N ALA A 37 -4.97 4.89 11.23
CA ALA A 37 -5.72 5.86 12.06
C ALA A 37 -4.90 7.07 12.52
N LYS A 38 -3.59 6.91 12.74
CA LYS A 38 -2.70 8.02 13.10
C LYS A 38 -2.26 8.87 11.90
N VAL A 39 -2.20 8.29 10.69
CA VAL A 39 -1.76 8.97 9.45
C VAL A 39 -2.91 9.75 8.81
N ILE A 40 -4.12 9.21 8.77
CA ILE A 40 -5.30 9.86 8.16
C ILE A 40 -5.49 11.31 8.62
N PRO A 41 -5.53 11.64 9.92
CA PRO A 41 -5.73 13.02 10.37
C PRO A 41 -4.57 13.94 9.99
N LEU A 42 -3.35 13.41 9.86
CA LEU A 42 -2.18 14.18 9.44
C LEU A 42 -2.23 14.55 7.96
N LEU A 43 -2.69 13.64 7.09
CA LEU A 43 -2.95 13.91 5.68
C LEU A 43 -4.11 14.90 5.52
N THR A 44 -5.20 14.74 6.28
CA THR A 44 -6.34 15.66 6.25
C THR A 44 -5.95 17.09 6.64
N LYS A 45 -5.08 17.26 7.64
CA LYS A 45 -4.54 18.59 8.01
C LYS A 45 -3.72 19.25 6.89
N ARG A 46 -3.22 18.47 5.94
CA ARG A 46 -2.50 18.96 4.74
C ARG A 46 -3.42 19.19 3.54
N GLY A 47 -4.75 19.07 3.73
CA GLY A 47 -5.74 19.25 2.67
C GLY A 47 -5.97 18.01 1.80
N LEU A 48 -5.33 16.87 2.12
CA LEU A 48 -5.49 15.63 1.38
C LEU A 48 -6.64 14.79 1.94
N LYS A 49 -7.48 14.26 1.06
CA LYS A 49 -8.51 13.28 1.39
C LYS A 49 -7.89 11.90 1.51
N ALA A 50 -7.91 11.29 2.68
CA ALA A 50 -7.36 9.95 2.91
C ALA A 50 -8.46 8.94 3.21
N ILE A 51 -8.47 7.81 2.48
CA ILE A 51 -9.47 6.75 2.62
C ILE A 51 -8.77 5.40 2.73
N ALA A 52 -9.06 4.65 3.80
CA ALA A 52 -8.55 3.30 3.98
C ALA A 52 -9.48 2.27 3.33
N VAL A 53 -8.88 1.38 2.55
CA VAL A 53 -9.53 0.17 2.03
C VAL A 53 -9.64 -0.84 3.16
N GLN A 54 -10.74 -1.62 3.18
CA GLN A 54 -10.87 -2.82 4.00
C GLN A 54 -10.68 -4.02 3.09
N ASN A 55 -9.48 -4.60 3.13
CA ASN A 55 -9.15 -5.79 2.35
C ASN A 55 -9.84 -7.03 2.94
N PRO A 56 -10.55 -7.84 2.12
CA PRO A 56 -11.11 -9.12 2.59
C PRO A 56 -10.06 -10.13 3.04
N LEU A 57 -8.81 -10.02 2.57
CA LEU A 57 -7.70 -10.94 2.86
C LEU A 57 -7.99 -12.40 2.45
N SER A 58 -8.91 -12.61 1.52
CA SER A 58 -9.35 -13.93 1.02
C SER A 58 -8.63 -14.36 -0.25
N SER A 59 -8.19 -13.42 -1.09
CA SER A 59 -7.34 -13.60 -2.26
C SER A 59 -6.79 -12.25 -2.74
N LEU A 60 -5.73 -12.28 -3.56
CA LEU A 60 -5.25 -11.07 -4.22
C LEU A 60 -6.36 -10.42 -5.08
N ALA A 61 -7.14 -11.21 -5.79
CA ALA A 61 -8.20 -10.72 -6.66
C ALA A 61 -9.32 -10.02 -5.88
N ASP A 62 -9.68 -10.53 -4.69
CA ASP A 62 -10.71 -9.91 -3.85
C ASP A 62 -10.22 -8.59 -3.27
N ASP A 63 -8.96 -8.53 -2.81
CA ASP A 63 -8.34 -7.31 -2.27
C ASP A 63 -8.16 -6.24 -3.36
N VAL A 64 -7.76 -6.63 -4.59
CA VAL A 64 -7.73 -5.74 -5.76
C VAL A 64 -9.13 -5.22 -6.09
N THR A 65 -10.15 -6.08 -6.05
CA THR A 65 -11.54 -5.68 -6.29
C THR A 65 -12.04 -4.69 -5.23
N ALA A 66 -11.72 -4.91 -3.96
CA ALA A 66 -12.04 -3.98 -2.88
C ALA A 66 -11.35 -2.62 -3.09
N THR A 67 -10.07 -2.64 -3.49
CA THR A 67 -9.29 -1.43 -3.79
C THR A 67 -9.89 -0.67 -4.99
N HIS A 68 -10.19 -1.35 -6.10
CA HIS A 68 -10.83 -0.74 -7.27
C HIS A 68 -12.20 -0.12 -6.94
N ARG A 69 -12.98 -0.73 -6.05
CA ARG A 69 -14.26 -0.16 -5.59
C ARG A 69 -14.04 1.17 -4.88
N VAL A 70 -13.03 1.26 -4.02
CA VAL A 70 -12.72 2.52 -3.32
C VAL A 70 -12.20 3.58 -4.30
N ILE A 71 -11.32 3.20 -5.24
CA ILE A 71 -10.84 4.10 -6.31
C ILE A 71 -12.02 4.64 -7.13
N GLY A 72 -12.91 3.78 -7.60
CA GLY A 72 -14.05 4.15 -8.44
C GLY A 72 -15.10 5.04 -7.75
N MET A 73 -15.04 5.17 -6.42
CA MET A 73 -15.87 6.11 -5.66
C MET A 73 -15.24 7.51 -5.55
N GLN A 74 -14.01 7.70 -6.05
CA GLN A 74 -13.32 8.98 -5.97
C GLN A 74 -13.50 9.80 -7.24
N GLU A 75 -13.59 11.11 -7.08
CA GLU A 75 -13.54 12.06 -8.18
C GLU A 75 -12.08 12.45 -8.44
N GLY A 76 -11.59 12.27 -9.67
CA GLY A 76 -10.23 12.66 -10.05
C GLY A 76 -9.14 11.62 -9.77
N PRO A 77 -7.86 12.04 -9.90
CA PRO A 77 -6.70 11.17 -9.75
C PRO A 77 -6.46 10.78 -8.29
N VAL A 78 -5.86 9.60 -8.09
CA VAL A 78 -5.54 9.08 -6.77
C VAL A 78 -4.07 8.63 -6.68
N LEU A 79 -3.48 8.77 -5.49
CA LEU A 79 -2.25 8.10 -5.09
C LEU A 79 -2.61 6.85 -4.29
N LEU A 80 -2.11 5.68 -4.71
CA LEU A 80 -2.25 4.45 -3.93
C LEU A 80 -1.08 4.29 -2.96
N VAL A 81 -1.39 3.95 -1.71
CA VAL A 81 -0.40 3.65 -0.68
C VAL A 81 -0.64 2.24 -0.17
N GLY A 82 0.36 1.36 -0.27
CA GLY A 82 0.25 -0.03 0.17
C GLY A 82 1.25 -0.35 1.28
N HIS A 83 0.76 -0.91 2.39
CA HIS A 83 1.58 -1.44 3.45
C HIS A 83 1.70 -2.97 3.33
N SER A 84 2.91 -3.51 3.49
CA SER A 84 3.13 -4.96 3.60
C SER A 84 2.52 -5.74 2.42
N TRP A 85 1.61 -6.69 2.66
CA TRP A 85 0.80 -7.37 1.65
C TRP A 85 0.06 -6.39 0.72
N GLY A 86 -0.38 -5.25 1.26
CA GLY A 86 -1.02 -4.19 0.47
C GLY A 86 -0.16 -3.70 -0.69
N GLY A 87 1.16 -3.88 -0.64
CA GLY A 87 2.06 -3.59 -1.76
C GLY A 87 1.82 -4.48 -2.98
N ALA A 88 1.58 -5.78 -2.78
CA ALA A 88 1.18 -6.68 -3.87
C ALA A 88 -0.20 -6.29 -4.43
N VAL A 89 -1.12 -5.85 -3.55
CA VAL A 89 -2.45 -5.37 -3.97
C VAL A 89 -2.32 -4.12 -4.83
N ILE A 90 -1.55 -3.09 -4.40
CA ILE A 90 -1.38 -1.87 -5.20
C ILE A 90 -0.57 -2.10 -6.47
N SER A 91 0.35 -3.08 -6.48
CA SER A 91 1.07 -3.49 -7.70
C SER A 91 0.11 -3.96 -8.78
N ALA A 92 -0.96 -4.68 -8.42
CA ALA A 92 -1.99 -5.13 -9.35
C ALA A 92 -3.07 -4.05 -9.61
N ALA A 93 -3.60 -3.42 -8.55
CA ALA A 93 -4.67 -2.43 -8.64
C ALA A 93 -4.22 -1.10 -9.29
N GLY A 94 -2.93 -0.79 -9.24
CA GLY A 94 -2.35 0.47 -9.72
C GLY A 94 -2.45 0.70 -11.23
N ASN A 95 -2.80 -0.34 -12.01
CA ASN A 95 -3.08 -0.20 -13.45
C ASN A 95 -4.42 0.54 -13.75
N HIS A 96 -5.22 0.84 -12.72
CA HIS A 96 -6.45 1.63 -12.87
C HIS A 96 -6.13 3.05 -13.40
N ALA A 97 -6.95 3.57 -14.31
CA ALA A 97 -6.71 4.85 -15.01
C ALA A 97 -6.58 6.07 -14.07
N GLN A 98 -7.35 6.08 -12.96
CA GLN A 98 -7.28 7.16 -11.97
C GLN A 98 -6.01 7.12 -11.11
N VAL A 99 -5.27 6.00 -11.07
CA VAL A 99 -4.04 5.91 -10.27
C VAL A 99 -2.90 6.60 -11.00
N LYS A 100 -2.28 7.58 -10.35
CA LYS A 100 -1.17 8.35 -10.91
C LYS A 100 0.19 8.02 -10.28
N GLY A 101 0.22 7.38 -9.11
CA GLY A 101 1.45 6.96 -8.45
C GLY A 101 1.21 5.94 -7.35
N LEU A 102 2.30 5.34 -6.85
CA LEU A 102 2.29 4.25 -5.89
C LEU A 102 3.29 4.53 -4.75
N VAL A 103 2.84 4.42 -3.51
CA VAL A 103 3.73 4.49 -2.34
C VAL A 103 3.74 3.13 -1.63
N TYR A 104 4.91 2.55 -1.49
CA TYR A 104 5.14 1.29 -0.79
C TYR A 104 5.66 1.57 0.62
N VAL A 105 5.00 1.06 1.64
CA VAL A 105 5.39 1.23 3.04
C VAL A 105 5.71 -0.13 3.63
N ALA A 106 7.00 -0.44 3.83
CA ALA A 106 7.46 -1.76 4.29
C ALA A 106 6.78 -2.91 3.53
N ALA A 107 6.70 -2.83 2.20
CA ALA A 107 5.68 -3.53 1.41
C ALA A 107 6.27 -4.44 0.34
N GLY A 108 5.51 -5.47 -0.05
CA GLY A 108 5.82 -6.33 -1.17
C GLY A 108 5.68 -5.63 -2.52
N ALA A 109 6.67 -5.79 -3.38
CA ALA A 109 6.67 -5.26 -4.74
C ALA A 109 6.97 -6.36 -5.77
N PRO A 110 6.07 -7.35 -5.94
CA PRO A 110 6.27 -8.44 -6.89
C PRO A 110 6.39 -7.95 -8.33
N GLU A 111 7.19 -8.65 -9.11
CA GLU A 111 7.23 -8.50 -10.57
C GLU A 111 5.98 -9.12 -11.22
N SER A 112 5.74 -8.76 -12.49
CA SER A 112 4.70 -9.43 -13.28
C SER A 112 4.96 -10.94 -13.35
N GLY A 113 3.95 -11.72 -13.00
CA GLY A 113 4.01 -13.18 -12.91
C GLY A 113 4.56 -13.73 -11.59
N GLN A 114 5.02 -12.89 -10.66
CA GLN A 114 5.42 -13.30 -9.32
C GLN A 114 4.25 -13.23 -8.34
N SER A 115 4.27 -14.13 -7.35
CA SER A 115 3.47 -14.03 -6.14
C SER A 115 4.21 -13.26 -5.04
N PHE A 116 3.51 -12.93 -3.95
CA PHE A 116 4.15 -12.36 -2.78
C PHE A 116 5.21 -13.31 -2.19
N GLY A 117 4.93 -14.62 -2.17
CA GLY A 117 5.88 -15.63 -1.72
C GLY A 117 7.10 -15.75 -2.65
N ASP A 118 6.90 -15.65 -3.98
CA ASP A 118 8.02 -15.67 -4.95
C ASP A 118 8.94 -14.46 -4.79
N TRP A 119 8.39 -13.31 -4.40
CA TRP A 119 9.12 -12.04 -4.30
C TRP A 119 10.27 -12.07 -3.29
N TRP A 120 10.12 -12.78 -2.19
CA TRP A 120 11.12 -12.83 -1.10
C TRP A 120 11.72 -14.20 -0.84
N LYS A 121 11.41 -15.22 -1.64
CA LYS A 121 11.80 -16.62 -1.40
C LYS A 121 13.32 -16.87 -1.29
N ASP A 122 14.13 -15.99 -1.90
CA ASP A 122 15.59 -16.10 -1.92
C ASP A 122 16.26 -15.38 -0.73
N TYR A 123 15.46 -14.76 0.13
CA TYR A 123 15.94 -14.08 1.35
C TYR A 123 15.76 -14.95 2.59
N THR A 124 16.62 -14.73 3.58
CA THR A 124 16.45 -15.38 4.89
C THR A 124 15.11 -14.97 5.50
N PRO A 125 14.27 -15.93 5.91
CA PRO A 125 13.00 -15.61 6.57
C PRO A 125 13.20 -14.72 7.79
N ALA A 126 12.35 -13.72 7.94
CA ALA A 126 12.33 -12.85 9.12
C ALA A 126 11.74 -13.59 10.34
N PRO A 127 12.05 -13.15 11.57
CA PRO A 127 11.58 -13.79 12.81
C PRO A 127 10.06 -14.01 12.87
N ALA A 128 9.26 -13.05 12.40
CA ALA A 128 7.80 -13.16 12.38
C ALA A 128 7.27 -14.37 11.60
N ALA A 129 8.04 -14.91 10.65
CA ALA A 129 7.61 -16.08 9.87
C ALA A 129 7.34 -17.30 10.76
N ALA A 130 8.09 -17.47 11.87
CA ALA A 130 7.88 -18.54 12.83
C ALA A 130 6.59 -18.36 13.66
N GLU A 131 6.06 -17.14 13.69
CA GLU A 131 4.88 -16.77 14.48
C GLU A 131 3.57 -16.77 13.66
N ILE A 132 3.64 -17.00 12.35
CA ILE A 132 2.46 -17.22 11.50
C ILE A 132 1.92 -18.62 11.78
N LYS A 133 0.68 -18.70 12.26
CA LYS A 133 0.03 -19.96 12.64
C LYS A 133 -1.28 -20.18 11.92
N PRO A 134 -1.71 -21.43 11.70
CA PRO A 134 -3.03 -21.73 11.17
C PRO A 134 -4.13 -21.12 12.05
N TYR A 135 -5.09 -20.46 11.41
CA TYR A 135 -6.27 -19.85 12.04
C TYR A 135 -7.56 -20.65 11.81
N GLY A 136 -7.53 -21.62 10.88
CA GLY A 136 -8.67 -22.43 10.43
C GLY A 136 -9.03 -22.14 8.96
N ASP A 137 -9.68 -23.09 8.31
CA ASP A 137 -10.23 -22.98 6.95
C ASP A 137 -9.24 -22.45 5.89
N GLY A 138 -7.94 -22.72 6.03
CA GLY A 138 -6.89 -22.27 5.13
C GLY A 138 -6.42 -20.84 5.38
N TYR A 139 -6.81 -20.22 6.48
CA TYR A 139 -6.32 -18.93 6.93
C TYR A 139 -5.17 -19.05 7.91
N VAL A 140 -4.38 -18.01 8.01
CA VAL A 140 -3.25 -17.86 8.93
C VAL A 140 -3.33 -16.52 9.65
N ALA A 141 -2.77 -16.45 10.87
CA ALA A 141 -2.67 -15.24 11.67
C ALA A 141 -1.35 -15.23 12.44
N LEU A 142 -0.91 -14.06 12.90
CA LEU A 142 0.19 -13.94 13.83
C LEU A 142 -0.24 -14.31 15.24
N THR A 143 0.65 -14.95 15.99
CA THR A 143 0.47 -15.14 17.44
C THR A 143 0.54 -13.79 18.16
N HIS A 144 0.02 -13.73 19.39
CA HIS A 144 0.16 -12.54 20.23
C HIS A 144 1.64 -12.15 20.45
N GLU A 145 2.51 -13.16 20.64
CA GLU A 145 3.95 -12.94 20.76
C GLU A 145 4.55 -12.40 19.46
N GLY A 146 4.14 -12.95 18.30
CA GLY A 146 4.57 -12.49 16.98
C GLY A 146 4.22 -11.04 16.72
N VAL A 147 2.99 -10.62 17.07
CA VAL A 147 2.59 -9.21 16.95
C VAL A 147 3.47 -8.32 17.83
N ARG A 148 3.63 -8.63 19.10
CA ARG A 148 4.35 -7.77 20.05
C ARG A 148 5.86 -7.71 19.84
N LYS A 149 6.47 -8.82 19.39
CA LYS A 149 7.94 -8.91 19.28
C LYS A 149 8.48 -8.65 17.88
N HIS A 150 7.70 -8.91 16.83
CA HIS A 150 8.21 -8.98 15.47
C HIS A 150 7.40 -8.17 14.46
N PHE A 151 6.21 -7.68 14.83
CA PHE A 151 5.35 -6.91 13.92
C PHE A 151 5.28 -5.42 14.30
N VAL A 152 5.07 -5.13 15.59
CA VAL A 152 4.93 -3.76 16.12
C VAL A 152 5.76 -3.56 17.41
N GLN A 153 7.00 -4.06 17.44
CA GLN A 153 7.87 -4.07 18.63
C GLN A 153 8.30 -2.68 19.11
N ASP A 154 8.01 -1.62 18.35
CA ASP A 154 8.39 -0.23 18.63
C ASP A 154 7.21 0.65 19.09
N ILE A 155 6.05 0.06 19.40
CA ILE A 155 4.91 0.76 20.00
C ILE A 155 4.61 0.26 21.42
N PRO A 156 3.81 1.02 22.23
CA PRO A 156 3.37 0.58 23.56
C PRO A 156 2.62 -0.76 23.53
N ALA A 157 2.75 -1.52 24.62
CA ALA A 157 2.19 -2.87 24.70
C ALA A 157 0.67 -2.93 24.59
N ASP A 158 -0.02 -1.94 25.12
CA ASP A 158 -1.49 -1.81 25.03
C ASP A 158 -1.96 -1.49 23.60
N GLU A 159 -1.20 -0.71 22.84
CA GLU A 159 -1.47 -0.50 21.41
C GLU A 159 -1.20 -1.80 20.61
N ALA A 160 -0.13 -2.53 20.93
CA ALA A 160 0.18 -3.80 20.29
C ALA A 160 -0.91 -4.87 20.55
N ASP A 161 -1.51 -4.86 21.73
CA ASP A 161 -2.64 -5.74 22.08
C ASP A 161 -3.90 -5.41 21.23
N ILE A 162 -4.13 -4.13 20.91
CA ILE A 162 -5.19 -3.73 19.97
C ILE A 162 -4.89 -4.26 18.58
N VAL A 163 -3.65 -4.12 18.07
CA VAL A 163 -3.25 -4.66 16.75
C VAL A 163 -3.49 -6.16 16.70
N TYR A 164 -3.12 -6.90 17.75
CA TYR A 164 -3.40 -8.34 17.83
C TYR A 164 -4.89 -8.65 17.79
N ALA A 165 -5.69 -7.93 18.55
CA ALA A 165 -7.13 -8.18 18.67
C ALA A 165 -7.92 -7.84 17.39
N THR A 166 -7.42 -6.90 16.59
CA THR A 166 -8.08 -6.42 15.35
C THR A 166 -7.49 -7.00 14.07
N GLN A 167 -6.44 -7.82 14.16
CA GLN A 167 -5.82 -8.39 12.96
C GLN A 167 -6.82 -9.21 12.14
N GLY A 168 -6.87 -8.94 10.82
CA GLY A 168 -7.57 -9.80 9.88
C GLY A 168 -6.73 -11.04 9.54
N PRO A 169 -7.26 -12.28 9.68
CA PRO A 169 -6.55 -13.46 9.21
C PRO A 169 -6.42 -13.43 7.68
N LEU A 170 -5.25 -13.85 7.17
CA LEU A 170 -4.96 -13.91 5.74
C LEU A 170 -5.22 -15.33 5.22
N ALA A 171 -5.94 -15.46 4.11
CA ALA A 171 -5.99 -16.74 3.40
C ALA A 171 -4.60 -17.12 2.89
N ALA A 172 -4.11 -18.32 3.23
CA ALA A 172 -2.75 -18.74 2.89
C ALA A 172 -2.47 -18.71 1.38
N ARG A 173 -3.49 -18.85 0.53
CA ARG A 173 -3.39 -18.72 -0.91
C ARG A 173 -2.87 -17.36 -1.37
N CYS A 174 -3.07 -16.30 -0.61
CA CYS A 174 -2.59 -14.95 -0.94
C CYS A 174 -1.07 -14.94 -1.15
N PHE A 175 -0.30 -15.78 -0.44
CA PHE A 175 1.14 -15.91 -0.64
C PHE A 175 1.51 -16.50 -2.01
N SER A 176 0.61 -17.22 -2.68
CA SER A 176 0.83 -17.87 -3.98
C SER A 176 0.07 -17.23 -5.14
N ASP A 177 -0.90 -16.35 -4.86
CA ASP A 177 -1.61 -15.60 -5.89
C ASP A 177 -0.65 -14.65 -6.62
N LYS A 178 -0.68 -14.66 -7.96
CA LYS A 178 0.29 -13.93 -8.80
C LYS A 178 -0.21 -12.55 -9.20
N VAL A 179 0.66 -11.57 -9.10
CA VAL A 179 0.48 -10.27 -9.76
C VAL A 179 0.73 -10.47 -11.25
N LEU A 180 -0.31 -10.39 -12.07
CA LEU A 180 -0.19 -10.66 -13.51
C LEU A 180 0.54 -9.54 -14.24
N GLU A 181 0.22 -8.31 -13.91
CA GLU A 181 0.83 -7.10 -14.46
C GLU A 181 1.08 -6.09 -13.33
N THR A 182 2.35 -5.74 -13.13
CA THR A 182 2.74 -4.86 -12.03
C THR A 182 2.75 -3.40 -12.46
N ALA A 183 2.02 -2.55 -11.73
CA ALA A 183 1.83 -1.14 -12.08
C ALA A 183 3.08 -0.28 -11.88
N TRP A 184 3.99 -0.64 -10.97
CA TRP A 184 5.20 0.14 -10.69
C TRP A 184 6.21 0.17 -11.86
N ARG A 185 6.01 -0.66 -12.88
CA ARG A 185 6.78 -0.59 -14.13
C ARG A 185 6.44 0.62 -15.00
N SER A 186 5.25 1.18 -14.84
CA SER A 186 4.71 2.27 -15.66
C SER A 186 4.27 3.49 -14.86
N LYS A 187 4.26 3.42 -13.54
CA LYS A 187 3.84 4.50 -12.65
C LYS A 187 5.00 4.98 -11.78
N PRO A 188 5.10 6.29 -11.52
CA PRO A 188 6.04 6.80 -10.53
C PRO A 188 5.78 6.13 -9.17
N SER A 189 6.85 5.78 -8.48
CA SER A 189 6.77 4.99 -7.25
C SER A 189 7.72 5.51 -6.19
N TRP A 190 7.29 5.47 -4.94
CA TRP A 190 8.04 5.83 -3.74
C TRP A 190 8.08 4.63 -2.79
N TYR A 191 9.15 4.49 -2.04
CA TYR A 191 9.30 3.36 -1.13
C TYR A 191 9.81 3.79 0.24
N LEU A 192 9.05 3.47 1.29
CA LEU A 192 9.47 3.64 2.67
C LEU A 192 9.98 2.29 3.19
N VAL A 193 11.27 2.26 3.54
CA VAL A 193 11.95 1.09 4.11
C VAL A 193 11.92 1.16 5.64
N ALA A 194 11.41 0.13 6.29
CA ALA A 194 11.45 -0.06 7.73
C ALA A 194 12.75 -0.80 8.10
N ALA A 195 13.71 -0.09 8.71
CA ALA A 195 15.06 -0.62 8.90
C ALA A 195 15.18 -1.65 10.04
N GLN A 196 14.19 -1.72 10.93
CA GLN A 196 14.12 -2.68 12.04
C GLN A 196 12.95 -3.67 11.86
N ASP A 197 12.54 -3.88 10.61
CA ASP A 197 11.47 -4.80 10.25
C ASP A 197 11.88 -6.26 10.48
N GLU A 198 11.15 -6.95 11.34
CA GLU A 198 11.31 -8.38 11.64
C GLU A 198 10.20 -9.25 11.01
N THR A 199 9.39 -8.66 10.13
CA THR A 199 8.33 -9.33 9.35
C THR A 199 8.71 -9.48 7.88
N ILE A 200 9.15 -8.40 7.24
CA ILE A 200 9.72 -8.39 5.90
C ILE A 200 11.17 -7.92 6.00
N PRO A 201 12.17 -8.74 5.61
CA PRO A 201 13.57 -8.36 5.74
C PRO A 201 13.86 -7.00 5.09
N PRO A 202 14.56 -6.05 5.77
CA PRO A 202 14.88 -4.75 5.19
C PRO A 202 15.71 -4.86 3.90
N ALA A 203 16.44 -5.96 3.69
CA ALA A 203 17.20 -6.21 2.46
C ALA A 203 16.29 -6.30 1.24
N VAL A 204 15.21 -7.12 1.30
CA VAL A 204 14.29 -7.24 0.16
C VAL A 204 13.51 -5.95 -0.09
N GLN A 205 13.25 -5.16 0.94
CA GLN A 205 12.63 -3.84 0.80
C GLN A 205 13.55 -2.88 0.01
N ARG A 206 14.84 -2.82 0.36
CA ARG A 206 15.86 -1.99 -0.33
C ARG A 206 16.03 -2.42 -1.78
N ASP A 207 16.21 -3.73 -2.02
CA ASP A 207 16.39 -4.27 -3.37
C ASP A 207 15.15 -4.01 -4.25
N SER A 208 13.95 -3.95 -3.64
CA SER A 208 12.73 -3.59 -4.36
C SER A 208 12.70 -2.10 -4.70
N ALA A 209 13.05 -1.22 -3.76
CA ALA A 209 13.14 0.22 -4.00
C ALA A 209 14.14 0.53 -5.12
N ASP A 210 15.32 -0.09 -5.09
CA ASP A 210 16.37 0.08 -6.10
C ASP A 210 15.89 -0.42 -7.48
N ARG A 211 15.25 -1.60 -7.53
CA ARG A 211 14.73 -2.18 -8.77
C ARG A 211 13.63 -1.32 -9.41
N MET A 212 12.81 -0.66 -8.59
CA MET A 212 11.76 0.25 -9.05
C MET A 212 12.31 1.63 -9.44
N GLY A 213 13.55 1.96 -9.06
CA GLY A 213 14.07 3.32 -9.13
C GLY A 213 13.28 4.30 -8.27
N ALA A 214 12.71 3.82 -7.16
CA ALA A 214 11.82 4.59 -6.30
C ALA A 214 12.59 5.62 -5.47
N GLU A 215 11.99 6.80 -5.29
CA GLU A 215 12.43 7.70 -4.23
C GLU A 215 12.25 7.01 -2.88
N THR A 216 13.31 6.96 -2.06
CA THR A 216 13.35 6.09 -0.89
C THR A 216 13.51 6.88 0.40
N LEU A 217 12.64 6.62 1.38
CA LEU A 217 12.81 7.02 2.78
C LEU A 217 13.13 5.80 3.63
N VAL A 218 14.13 5.91 4.52
CA VAL A 218 14.48 4.85 5.48
C VAL A 218 14.12 5.31 6.89
N LEU A 219 13.24 4.59 7.57
CA LEU A 219 12.89 4.84 8.97
C LEU A 219 13.44 3.74 9.89
N GLN A 220 13.91 4.14 11.07
CA GLN A 220 14.27 3.21 12.14
C GLN A 220 12.98 2.78 12.85
N SER A 221 12.22 1.90 12.22
CA SER A 221 10.91 1.45 12.70
C SER A 221 10.75 -0.06 12.55
N SER A 222 9.79 -0.60 13.29
CA SER A 222 9.25 -1.94 13.07
C SER A 222 8.49 -2.03 11.73
N HIS A 223 7.79 -3.15 11.51
CA HIS A 223 7.05 -3.40 10.27
C HIS A 223 5.90 -2.40 10.01
N VAL A 224 5.37 -1.71 11.04
CA VAL A 224 4.19 -0.84 10.92
C VAL A 224 4.52 0.61 11.28
N PRO A 225 5.35 1.31 10.45
CA PRO A 225 5.83 2.67 10.74
C PRO A 225 4.69 3.69 10.86
N MET A 226 3.53 3.46 10.27
CA MET A 226 2.36 4.32 10.41
C MET A 226 1.79 4.36 11.83
N LEU A 227 2.14 3.42 12.70
CA LEU A 227 1.76 3.42 14.12
C LEU A 227 2.82 4.07 15.01
N SER A 228 4.11 3.83 14.72
CA SER A 228 5.23 4.33 15.55
C SER A 228 5.76 5.70 15.11
N GLN A 229 5.73 6.01 13.81
CA GLN A 229 6.26 7.26 13.23
C GLN A 229 5.28 7.89 12.23
N PRO A 230 4.01 8.13 12.62
CA PRO A 230 2.95 8.56 11.71
C PRO A 230 3.21 9.89 11.01
N GLU A 231 3.94 10.82 11.66
CA GLU A 231 4.29 12.11 11.09
C GLU A 231 5.23 11.96 9.88
N ALA A 232 6.28 11.14 10.00
CA ALA A 232 7.21 10.88 8.92
C ALA A 232 6.55 10.14 7.75
N VAL A 233 5.66 9.19 8.05
CA VAL A 233 4.88 8.48 7.02
C VAL A 233 3.93 9.44 6.30
N ALA A 234 3.19 10.28 7.03
CA ALA A 234 2.27 11.25 6.43
C ALA A 234 3.00 12.29 5.57
N GLU A 235 4.17 12.77 6.02
CA GLU A 235 4.99 13.70 5.25
C GLU A 235 5.47 13.07 3.95
N PHE A 236 5.98 11.83 3.99
CA PHE A 236 6.44 11.11 2.81
C PHE A 236 5.33 10.90 1.78
N ILE A 237 4.13 10.50 2.23
CA ILE A 237 2.97 10.34 1.36
C ILE A 237 2.55 11.68 0.74
N ALA A 238 2.53 12.76 1.53
CA ALA A 238 2.15 14.08 1.03
C ALA A 238 3.18 14.63 0.02
N SER A 239 4.48 14.41 0.24
CA SER A 239 5.55 14.77 -0.70
C SER A 239 5.42 13.99 -2.01
N ALA A 240 5.11 12.69 -1.94
CA ALA A 240 4.85 11.87 -3.12
C ALA A 240 3.65 12.40 -3.92
N ALA A 241 2.55 12.76 -3.25
CA ALA A 241 1.38 13.35 -3.91
C ALA A 241 1.74 14.67 -4.62
N ALA A 242 2.47 15.55 -3.95
CA ALA A 242 2.86 16.85 -4.49
C ALA A 242 3.84 16.75 -5.69
N SER A 243 4.65 15.69 -5.77
CA SER A 243 5.62 15.51 -6.85
C SER A 243 5.04 14.96 -8.16
N ILE A 244 3.80 14.49 -8.15
CA ILE A 244 3.11 13.99 -9.37
C ILE A 244 2.59 15.15 -10.23
N ASP A 245 2.39 16.32 -9.64
CA ASP A 245 1.77 17.47 -10.28
C ASP A 245 2.77 18.45 -10.94
N GLY A 246 4.03 18.03 -11.12
CA GLY A 246 5.13 18.82 -11.66
C GLY A 246 5.46 18.56 -13.13
#